data_6d3152fcf5f8c2a255a016186f794bc8
#
_entry.id   6d3152fcf5f8c2a255a016186f794bc8
#
_cell.length_a   1.000
_cell.length_b   1.000
_cell.length_c   1.000
_cell.angle_alpha   90.00
_cell.angle_beta   90.00
_cell.angle_gamma   90.00
#
_symmetry.space_group_name_H-M   'P 1'
#
loop_
_entity.id
_entity.type
_entity.pdbx_description
1 polymer ?
#
loop_
_entity_poly.entity_id
_entity_poly.type
_entity_poly.pdbx_seq_one_letter_code
_entity_poly.pdbx_strand_id
1 'polypeptide(L)'
;MSDVNDITKMIVDACLCVHRKFDPGLLESVYEKLLMVELKKRGLVVECQKSLPLVYEGVRFEDAYRIDMLVNGEVIVELKSTNVMHPVYAKQLKTYLALSGLHVGILANFGMSTMKEGLKRVVYEYEGQRPSGEDSAPSASPREEKEITRGAAENAEEVSNESVPANLTSKRMSSGGNSAPSAPPREIIT
;
A
#
# COMPACT_ATOMS: atom_id res chain seq x y z
N MET A 1 -2.73 22.33 16.55
CA MET A 1 -1.97 21.19 15.95
C MET A 1 -1.99 20.09 16.98
N SER A 2 -2.43 18.89 16.63
CA SER A 2 -2.36 17.75 17.55
C SER A 2 -0.90 17.34 17.70
N ASP A 3 -0.47 17.02 18.93
CA ASP A 3 0.88 16.49 19.15
C ASP A 3 1.04 15.16 18.38
N VAL A 4 2.21 14.96 17.75
CA VAL A 4 2.56 13.70 17.05
C VAL A 4 2.36 12.48 17.96
N ASN A 5 2.54 12.64 19.26
CA ASN A 5 2.28 11.59 20.23
C ASN A 5 0.78 11.26 20.34
N ASP A 6 -0.11 12.26 20.26
CA ASP A 6 -1.55 12.01 20.25
C ASP A 6 -1.99 11.30 18.98
N ILE A 7 -1.43 11.71 17.82
CA ILE A 7 -1.68 11.04 16.54
C ILE A 7 -1.24 9.59 16.61
N THR A 8 -0.02 9.30 17.08
CA THR A 8 0.48 7.93 17.19
C THR A 8 -0.33 7.08 18.15
N LYS A 9 -0.82 7.66 19.25
CA LYS A 9 -1.71 6.97 20.20
C LYS A 9 -3.03 6.58 19.55
N MET A 10 -3.66 7.50 18.80
CA MET A 10 -4.88 7.20 18.05
C MET A 10 -4.66 6.14 16.97
N ILE A 11 -3.50 6.12 16.31
CA ILE A 11 -3.14 5.08 15.33
C ILE A 11 -3.03 3.72 16.02
N VAL A 12 -2.31 3.63 17.14
CA VAL A 12 -2.18 2.40 17.93
C VAL A 12 -3.55 1.87 18.38
N ASP A 13 -4.41 2.75 18.91
CA ASP A 13 -5.76 2.38 19.32
C ASP A 13 -6.62 1.88 18.15
N ALA A 14 -6.48 2.50 16.97
CA ALA A 14 -7.15 2.04 15.76
C ALA A 14 -6.66 0.66 15.32
N CYS A 15 -5.34 0.40 15.34
CA CYS A 15 -4.76 -0.91 15.04
C CYS A 15 -5.29 -1.99 16.00
N LEU A 16 -5.31 -1.70 17.30
CA LEU A 16 -5.86 -2.61 18.31
C LEU A 16 -7.36 -2.89 18.09
N CYS A 17 -8.13 -1.88 17.67
CA CYS A 17 -9.55 -2.03 17.37
C CYS A 17 -9.77 -2.98 16.17
N VAL A 18 -9.04 -2.76 15.08
CA VAL A 18 -9.12 -3.60 13.87
C VAL A 18 -8.71 -5.03 14.17
N HIS A 19 -7.57 -5.22 14.83
CA HIS A 19 -7.05 -6.57 15.14
C HIS A 19 -7.98 -7.37 16.04
N ARG A 20 -8.56 -6.75 17.08
CA ARG A 20 -9.53 -7.43 17.96
C ARG A 20 -10.82 -7.86 17.25
N LYS A 21 -11.18 -7.17 16.16
CA LYS A 21 -12.41 -7.43 15.43
C LYS A 21 -12.25 -8.48 14.34
N PHE A 22 -11.09 -8.59 13.76
CA PHE A 22 -10.88 -9.40 12.55
C PHE A 22 -9.82 -10.49 12.70
N ASP A 23 -9.09 -10.54 13.81
CA ASP A 23 -7.98 -11.45 14.05
C ASP A 23 -6.93 -11.47 12.91
N PRO A 24 -5.79 -12.19 13.03
CA PRO A 24 -4.85 -12.39 11.93
C PRO A 24 -5.44 -13.24 10.79
N GLY A 25 -5.06 -12.95 9.54
CA GLY A 25 -5.38 -13.80 8.39
C GLY A 25 -6.01 -13.08 7.20
N LEU A 26 -6.33 -11.79 7.30
CA LEU A 26 -6.77 -11.01 6.14
C LEU A 26 -5.58 -10.55 5.30
N LEU A 27 -5.84 -10.21 4.05
CA LEU A 27 -4.86 -9.60 3.16
C LEU A 27 -4.47 -8.21 3.68
N GLU A 28 -3.22 -7.80 3.47
CA GLU A 28 -2.69 -6.48 3.84
C GLU A 28 -3.55 -5.33 3.31
N SER A 29 -3.99 -5.42 2.05
CA SER A 29 -4.88 -4.44 1.43
C SER A 29 -6.27 -4.33 2.07
N VAL A 30 -6.72 -5.38 2.76
CA VAL A 30 -7.96 -5.35 3.53
C VAL A 30 -7.75 -4.63 4.86
N TYR A 31 -6.65 -4.95 5.57
CA TYR A 31 -6.28 -4.23 6.80
C TYR A 31 -6.07 -2.74 6.55
N GLU A 32 -5.45 -2.36 5.42
CA GLU A 32 -5.30 -0.96 5.02
C GLU A 32 -6.66 -0.24 4.97
N LYS A 33 -7.64 -0.81 4.29
CA LYS A 33 -8.99 -0.23 4.17
C LYS A 33 -9.69 -0.13 5.52
N LEU A 34 -9.59 -1.17 6.35
CA LEU A 34 -10.19 -1.20 7.68
C LEU A 34 -9.57 -0.15 8.60
N LEU A 35 -8.23 -0.06 8.60
CA LEU A 35 -7.50 0.92 9.39
C LEU A 35 -7.80 2.34 8.93
N MET A 36 -7.86 2.60 7.62
CA MET A 36 -8.26 3.90 7.07
C MET A 36 -9.64 4.34 7.60
N VAL A 37 -10.61 3.44 7.63
CA VAL A 37 -11.96 3.73 8.16
C VAL A 37 -11.89 4.07 9.65
N GLU A 38 -11.14 3.30 10.44
CA GLU A 38 -11.00 3.52 11.88
C GLU A 38 -10.28 4.82 12.22
N LEU A 39 -9.25 5.20 11.44
CA LEU A 39 -8.52 6.47 11.60
C LEU A 39 -9.40 7.67 11.24
N LYS A 40 -10.15 7.59 10.14
CA LYS A 40 -11.09 8.65 9.73
C LYS A 40 -12.22 8.86 10.75
N LYS A 41 -12.74 7.80 11.37
CA LYS A 41 -13.72 7.91 12.48
C LYS A 41 -13.17 8.68 13.70
N ARG A 42 -11.85 8.65 13.90
CA ARG A 42 -11.15 9.40 14.95
C ARG A 42 -10.80 10.83 14.55
N GLY A 43 -11.27 11.29 13.37
CA GLY A 43 -11.03 12.63 12.86
C GLY A 43 -9.65 12.84 12.24
N LEU A 44 -8.91 11.77 11.95
CA LEU A 44 -7.60 11.87 11.33
C LEU A 44 -7.71 11.94 9.80
N VAL A 45 -6.84 12.75 9.19
CA VAL A 45 -6.67 12.81 7.73
C VAL A 45 -5.73 11.69 7.31
N VAL A 46 -6.14 10.87 6.35
CA VAL A 46 -5.37 9.70 5.90
C VAL A 46 -5.22 9.74 4.39
N GLU A 47 -3.98 9.76 3.93
CA GLU A 47 -3.59 9.54 2.53
C GLU A 47 -3.05 8.10 2.42
N CYS A 48 -3.62 7.29 1.52
CA CYS A 48 -3.16 5.93 1.29
C CYS A 48 -2.35 5.85 0.00
N GLN A 49 -1.38 4.93 -0.07
CA GLN A 49 -0.59 4.59 -1.25
C GLN A 49 0.10 5.82 -1.87
N LYS A 50 0.62 6.69 -0.99
CA LYS A 50 1.27 7.93 -1.42
C LYS A 50 2.62 7.65 -2.04
N SER A 51 2.81 8.14 -3.27
CA SER A 51 4.10 8.05 -3.97
C SER A 51 5.16 8.89 -3.26
N LEU A 52 6.36 8.34 -3.15
CA LEU A 52 7.51 8.99 -2.55
C LEU A 52 8.66 9.02 -3.56
N PRO A 53 9.03 10.19 -4.07
CA PRO A 53 10.08 10.32 -5.06
C PRO A 53 11.48 10.14 -4.45
N LEU A 54 12.42 9.74 -5.28
CA LEU A 54 13.84 9.69 -4.97
C LEU A 54 14.60 10.55 -5.99
N VAL A 55 15.51 11.38 -5.52
CA VAL A 55 16.43 12.13 -6.38
C VAL A 55 17.83 11.56 -6.22
N TYR A 56 18.47 11.21 -7.34
CA TYR A 56 19.85 10.75 -7.38
C TYR A 56 20.58 11.41 -8.55
N GLU A 57 21.70 12.10 -8.27
CA GLU A 57 22.50 12.82 -9.27
C GLU A 57 21.69 13.73 -10.20
N GLY A 58 20.71 14.45 -9.65
CA GLY A 58 19.82 15.34 -10.40
C GLY A 58 18.71 14.62 -11.19
N VAL A 59 18.69 13.29 -11.22
CA VAL A 59 17.62 12.50 -11.81
C VAL A 59 16.56 12.23 -10.76
N ARG A 60 15.29 12.56 -11.07
CA ARG A 60 14.15 12.36 -10.19
C ARG A 60 13.35 11.13 -10.63
N PHE A 61 13.16 10.20 -9.70
CA PHE A 61 12.35 9.00 -9.84
C PHE A 61 11.04 9.23 -9.09
N GLU A 62 9.93 9.50 -9.79
CA GLU A 62 8.67 9.96 -9.17
C GLU A 62 8.01 8.89 -8.29
N ASP A 63 8.02 7.64 -8.71
CA ASP A 63 7.39 6.51 -8.02
C ASP A 63 8.44 5.52 -7.46
N ALA A 64 9.55 6.05 -6.90
CA ALA A 64 10.62 5.20 -6.38
C ALA A 64 10.15 4.33 -5.22
N TYR A 65 9.28 4.89 -4.37
CA TYR A 65 8.67 4.20 -3.23
C TYR A 65 7.19 4.58 -3.11
N ARG A 66 6.48 3.81 -2.30
CA ARG A 66 5.06 4.06 -2.00
C ARG A 66 4.81 3.82 -0.53
N ILE A 67 4.28 4.83 0.14
CA ILE A 67 3.92 4.79 1.56
C ILE A 67 2.51 4.19 1.67
N ASP A 68 2.29 3.20 2.52
CA ASP A 68 0.97 2.60 2.71
C ASP A 68 -0.03 3.63 3.22
N MET A 69 0.30 4.35 4.32
CA MET A 69 -0.52 5.44 4.83
C MET A 69 0.33 6.59 5.36
N LEU A 70 -0.12 7.81 5.08
CA LEU A 70 0.35 9.04 5.72
C LEU A 70 -0.81 9.65 6.52
N VAL A 71 -0.61 9.80 7.82
CA VAL A 71 -1.64 10.28 8.75
C VAL A 71 -1.32 11.71 9.18
N ASN A 72 -2.28 12.62 8.97
CA ASN A 72 -2.18 14.06 9.22
C ASN A 72 -0.96 14.74 8.58
N GLY A 73 -0.33 14.13 7.57
CA GLY A 73 0.92 14.62 6.99
C GLY A 73 2.14 14.48 7.91
N GLU A 74 2.04 13.82 9.05
CA GLU A 74 3.05 13.80 10.11
C GLU A 74 3.57 12.40 10.47
N VAL A 75 2.73 11.36 10.33
CA VAL A 75 3.08 9.99 10.75
C VAL A 75 2.91 9.03 9.59
N ILE A 76 3.96 8.31 9.23
CA ILE A 76 3.90 7.20 8.28
C ILE A 76 3.43 5.94 9.01
N VAL A 77 2.45 5.24 8.44
CA VAL A 77 2.07 3.91 8.89
C VAL A 77 2.42 2.91 7.78
N GLU A 78 3.30 1.99 8.10
CA GLU A 78 3.68 0.86 7.24
C GLU A 78 2.94 -0.38 7.71
N LEU A 79 2.21 -1.02 6.80
CA LEU A 79 1.38 -2.18 7.09
C LEU A 79 2.08 -3.47 6.70
N LYS A 80 1.85 -4.49 7.47
CA LYS A 80 2.24 -5.88 7.15
C LYS A 80 1.16 -6.85 7.62
N SER A 81 1.05 -7.97 6.91
CA SER A 81 0.18 -9.09 7.26
C SER A 81 0.96 -10.39 7.18
N THR A 82 1.99 -10.52 8.02
CA THR A 82 2.91 -11.66 8.06
C THR A 82 3.03 -12.21 9.47
N ASN A 83 3.34 -13.49 9.59
CA ASN A 83 3.49 -14.16 10.89
C ASN A 83 4.81 -13.86 11.61
N VAL A 84 5.66 -12.99 11.05
CA VAL A 84 6.96 -12.62 11.61
C VAL A 84 7.19 -11.11 11.50
N MET A 85 7.66 -10.50 12.58
CA MET A 85 8.13 -9.11 12.58
C MET A 85 9.59 -9.05 12.09
N HIS A 86 9.80 -9.03 10.78
CA HIS A 86 11.14 -9.05 10.22
C HIS A 86 11.84 -7.69 10.39
N PRO A 87 13.14 -7.66 10.79
CA PRO A 87 13.89 -6.40 10.98
C PRO A 87 13.94 -5.50 9.75
N VAL A 88 13.81 -6.05 8.55
CA VAL A 88 13.82 -5.30 7.28
C VAL A 88 12.68 -4.29 7.19
N TYR A 89 11.52 -4.58 7.80
CA TYR A 89 10.37 -3.67 7.75
C TYR A 89 10.64 -2.35 8.47
N ALA A 90 11.33 -2.41 9.61
CA ALA A 90 11.75 -1.20 10.31
C ALA A 90 12.82 -0.41 9.54
N LYS A 91 13.70 -1.10 8.77
CA LYS A 91 14.67 -0.43 7.89
C LYS A 91 13.97 0.26 6.72
N GLN A 92 12.98 -0.41 6.11
CA GLN A 92 12.14 0.17 5.06
C GLN A 92 11.45 1.45 5.53
N LEU A 93 10.79 1.40 6.69
CA LEU A 93 10.11 2.55 7.27
C LEU A 93 11.09 3.70 7.58
N LYS A 94 12.29 3.40 8.08
CA LYS A 94 13.34 4.41 8.27
C LYS A 94 13.75 5.09 6.96
N THR A 95 13.85 4.35 5.86
CA THR A 95 14.11 4.91 4.53
C THR A 95 13.00 5.87 4.11
N TYR A 96 11.75 5.51 4.32
CA TYR A 96 10.61 6.38 3.99
C TYR A 96 10.60 7.66 4.82
N LEU A 97 10.89 7.56 6.11
CA LEU A 97 11.04 8.73 6.99
C LEU A 97 12.17 9.66 6.52
N ALA A 98 13.32 9.09 6.17
CA ALA A 98 14.46 9.85 5.66
C ALA A 98 14.11 10.60 4.37
N LEU A 99 13.47 9.93 3.41
CA LEU A 99 13.13 10.51 2.11
C LEU A 99 11.99 11.54 2.19
N SER A 100 11.03 11.34 3.10
CA SER A 100 9.90 12.24 3.29
C SER A 100 10.20 13.44 4.18
N GLY A 101 11.31 13.43 4.92
CA GLY A 101 11.64 14.44 5.93
C GLY A 101 10.76 14.34 7.19
N LEU A 102 10.08 13.21 7.39
CA LEU A 102 9.26 12.94 8.57
C LEU A 102 10.08 12.20 9.64
N HIS A 103 9.67 12.36 10.90
CA HIS A 103 10.44 11.84 12.03
C HIS A 103 9.84 10.59 12.66
N VAL A 104 8.53 10.36 12.52
CA VAL A 104 7.82 9.31 13.23
C VAL A 104 7.05 8.41 12.28
N GLY A 105 7.21 7.11 12.46
CA GLY A 105 6.43 6.09 11.77
C GLY A 105 5.97 4.97 12.71
N ILE A 106 4.89 4.32 12.33
CA ILE A 106 4.35 3.14 12.98
C ILE A 106 4.42 1.98 11.98
N LEU A 107 5.12 0.93 12.36
CA LEU A 107 5.05 -0.36 11.69
C LEU A 107 3.93 -1.17 12.35
N ALA A 108 2.93 -1.58 11.57
CA ALA A 108 1.77 -2.32 12.04
C ALA A 108 1.64 -3.65 11.29
N ASN A 109 2.05 -4.74 11.92
CA ASN A 109 1.93 -6.08 11.38
C ASN A 109 0.70 -6.80 11.96
N PHE A 110 -0.35 -6.90 11.16
CA PHE A 110 -1.63 -7.54 11.53
C PHE A 110 -1.59 -9.07 11.47
N GLY A 111 -0.54 -9.68 10.94
CA GLY A 111 -0.35 -11.14 10.91
C GLY A 111 0.17 -11.73 12.22
N MET A 112 0.58 -10.88 13.18
CA MET A 112 1.04 -11.34 14.49
C MET A 112 -0.13 -11.75 15.38
N SER A 113 0.11 -12.70 16.30
CA SER A 113 -0.91 -13.20 17.25
C SER A 113 -1.48 -12.09 18.14
N THR A 114 -0.66 -11.10 18.48
CA THR A 114 -1.09 -9.93 19.23
C THR A 114 -0.57 -8.65 18.60
N MET A 115 -1.37 -7.57 18.67
CA MET A 115 -0.88 -6.25 18.20
C MET A 115 0.25 -5.68 19.07
N LYS A 116 0.42 -6.16 20.31
CA LYS A 116 1.58 -5.80 21.13
C LYS A 116 2.89 -6.22 20.45
N GLU A 117 2.91 -7.39 19.84
CA GLU A 117 4.06 -7.90 19.08
C GLU A 117 4.09 -7.33 17.66
N GLY A 118 2.91 -6.99 17.10
CA GLY A 118 2.74 -6.46 15.75
C GLY A 118 2.98 -4.96 15.62
N LEU A 119 3.12 -4.20 16.70
CA LEU A 119 3.32 -2.76 16.64
C LEU A 119 4.75 -2.37 17.02
N LYS A 120 5.32 -1.49 16.19
CA LYS A 120 6.62 -0.89 16.46
C LYS A 120 6.61 0.58 16.05
N ARG A 121 6.88 1.47 17.02
CA ARG A 121 7.17 2.88 16.72
C ARG A 121 8.62 2.98 16.24
N VAL A 122 8.82 3.67 15.14
CA VAL A 122 10.12 3.98 14.56
C VAL A 122 10.29 5.49 14.59
N VAL A 123 11.39 5.95 15.15
CA VAL A 123 11.77 7.36 15.15
C VAL A 123 13.02 7.50 14.28
N TYR A 124 13.03 8.52 13.44
CA TYR A 124 14.15 8.89 12.62
C TYR A 124 14.59 10.31 13.01
N GLU A 125 15.75 10.42 13.63
CA GLU A 125 16.40 11.69 13.93
C GLU A 125 17.42 11.95 12.83
N TYR A 126 17.31 13.10 12.21
CA TYR A 126 18.23 13.53 11.17
C TYR A 126 19.54 14.03 11.84
N GLU A 127 20.54 13.16 11.96
CA GLU A 127 21.88 13.60 12.29
C GLU A 127 22.54 14.23 11.05
N GLY A 128 22.37 15.54 10.93
CA GLY A 128 23.11 16.49 10.10
C GLY A 128 23.59 16.06 8.71
N GLN A 129 23.11 16.76 7.76
CA GLN A 129 23.37 16.96 6.34
C GLN A 129 22.28 16.36 5.46
N ARG A 130 21.27 17.20 5.18
CA ARG A 130 20.57 17.09 3.91
C ARG A 130 21.63 17.18 2.82
N PRO A 131 21.68 16.26 1.83
CA PRO A 131 22.35 16.59 0.61
C PRO A 131 21.73 17.90 0.13
N SER A 132 22.56 18.95 0.04
CA SER A 132 22.17 20.27 -0.39
C SER A 132 21.69 20.19 -1.84
N GLY A 133 20.42 19.90 -2.03
CA GLY A 133 19.63 20.13 -3.20
C GLY A 133 18.67 21.23 -2.81
N GLU A 134 19.07 22.46 -3.04
CA GLU A 134 18.15 23.59 -3.07
C GLU A 134 17.07 23.25 -4.10
N ASP A 135 15.88 22.92 -3.61
CA ASP A 135 14.67 23.44 -4.25
C ASP A 135 13.50 23.26 -3.29
N SER A 136 13.07 24.42 -2.83
CA SER A 136 11.81 24.67 -2.13
C SER A 136 10.66 23.97 -2.84
N ALA A 137 9.73 23.41 -2.05
CA ALA A 137 8.48 22.88 -2.53
C ALA A 137 7.82 23.85 -3.54
N PRO A 138 7.48 23.41 -4.76
CA PRO A 138 6.71 24.24 -5.64
C PRO A 138 5.29 24.36 -5.09
N SER A 139 4.95 25.60 -4.70
CA SER A 139 3.59 26.09 -4.56
C SER A 139 2.80 25.67 -5.81
N ALA A 140 1.66 25.03 -5.58
CA ALA A 140 0.74 24.69 -6.64
C ALA A 140 0.26 25.96 -7.36
N SER A 141 0.74 26.16 -8.58
CA SER A 141 0.15 27.09 -9.55
C SER A 141 -0.58 26.30 -10.64
N PRO A 142 -1.71 26.82 -11.14
CA PRO A 142 -2.58 26.09 -12.08
C PRO A 142 -1.86 25.82 -13.40
N ARG A 143 -2.02 24.64 -13.93
CA ARG A 143 -1.54 24.29 -15.27
C ARG A 143 -2.37 25.00 -16.31
N GLU A 144 -1.75 25.87 -17.08
CA GLU A 144 -2.27 26.31 -18.37
C GLU A 144 -2.19 25.16 -19.37
N GLU A 145 -3.33 24.82 -19.94
CA GLU A 145 -3.43 23.93 -21.09
C GLU A 145 -2.75 24.57 -22.29
N LYS A 146 -1.68 23.97 -22.79
CA LYS A 146 -1.14 24.25 -24.13
C LYS A 146 -1.56 23.15 -25.07
N GLU A 147 -2.46 23.53 -25.91
CA GLU A 147 -2.90 22.89 -27.16
C GLU A 147 -1.69 22.49 -28.02
N ILE A 148 -1.53 21.17 -28.27
CA ILE A 148 -0.57 20.66 -29.25
C ILE A 148 -1.34 20.31 -30.50
N THR A 149 -1.18 21.22 -31.49
CA THR A 149 -1.62 21.07 -32.87
C THR A 149 -1.00 19.85 -33.56
N ARG A 150 -1.86 19.20 -34.32
CA ARG A 150 -1.58 18.12 -35.28
C ARG A 150 -0.42 18.44 -36.22
N GLY A 151 0.50 17.52 -36.35
CA GLY A 151 1.44 17.45 -37.48
C GLY A 151 1.46 16.01 -38.02
N ALA A 152 1.13 15.93 -39.25
CA ALA A 152 0.79 14.85 -40.12
C ALA A 152 1.92 13.85 -40.44
N ALA A 153 1.49 12.69 -40.81
CA ALA A 153 1.79 11.94 -42.04
C ALA A 153 2.87 10.81 -41.96
N GLU A 154 2.36 9.68 -42.32
CA GLU A 154 2.89 8.70 -43.29
C GLU A 154 4.18 7.93 -42.90
N ASN A 155 4.00 6.63 -42.66
CA ASN A 155 4.48 5.61 -43.62
C ASN A 155 3.84 4.26 -43.29
N ALA A 156 3.11 3.76 -44.27
CA ALA A 156 2.65 2.40 -44.40
C ALA A 156 3.82 1.56 -44.91
N GLU A 157 4.02 0.38 -44.34
CA GLU A 157 4.55 -0.76 -45.08
C GLU A 157 3.95 -2.07 -44.57
N GLU A 158 3.37 -2.77 -45.53
CA GLU A 158 2.80 -4.10 -45.48
C GLU A 158 3.82 -5.15 -45.06
N VAL A 159 3.38 -6.08 -44.21
CA VAL A 159 3.86 -7.48 -44.33
C VAL A 159 2.72 -8.46 -44.08
N SER A 160 2.30 -9.05 -45.15
CA SER A 160 1.70 -10.33 -45.44
C SER A 160 1.42 -11.31 -44.31
N ASN A 161 0.17 -11.62 -44.17
CA ASN A 161 -0.58 -12.86 -44.28
C ASN A 161 0.23 -14.17 -44.29
N GLU A 162 0.17 -14.93 -43.20
CA GLU A 162 0.37 -16.37 -43.27
C GLU A 162 -0.62 -17.14 -42.39
N SER A 163 -1.21 -18.09 -43.04
CA SER A 163 -2.35 -18.94 -42.80
C SER A 163 -2.29 -19.81 -41.55
N VAL A 164 -3.45 -19.94 -40.91
CA VAL A 164 -3.85 -20.97 -39.95
C VAL A 164 -4.08 -22.33 -40.72
N PRO A 165 -3.72 -23.47 -40.17
CA PRO A 165 -4.46 -24.70 -40.44
C PRO A 165 -5.26 -25.13 -39.20
N ALA A 166 -6.55 -25.27 -39.43
CA ALA A 166 -7.47 -26.01 -38.58
C ALA A 166 -7.21 -27.52 -38.75
N ASN A 167 -7.19 -28.29 -37.68
CA ASN A 167 -7.60 -29.67 -37.69
C ASN A 167 -8.12 -30.09 -36.31
N LEU A 168 -9.35 -30.21 -36.25
CA LEU A 168 -10.30 -31.31 -35.97
C LEU A 168 -9.64 -32.56 -35.32
N THR A 169 -10.09 -32.91 -34.12
CA THR A 169 -10.85 -34.15 -33.93
C THR A 169 -11.41 -34.28 -32.51
N SER A 170 -12.70 -34.54 -32.49
CA SER A 170 -13.52 -34.92 -31.37
C SER A 170 -13.07 -36.24 -30.74
N LYS A 171 -13.09 -36.37 -29.42
CA LYS A 171 -13.32 -37.63 -28.73
C LYS A 171 -14.22 -37.45 -27.51
N ARG A 172 -15.44 -37.90 -27.70
CA ARG A 172 -16.41 -38.27 -26.67
C ARG A 172 -15.91 -39.49 -25.89
N MET A 173 -16.04 -39.49 -24.56
CA MET A 173 -16.43 -40.62 -23.72
C MET A 173 -16.58 -40.13 -22.29
N SER A 174 -17.75 -40.13 -21.81
CA SER A 174 -18.54 -41.01 -20.92
C SER A 174 -18.21 -40.90 -19.43
N SER A 175 -19.19 -40.36 -18.73
CA SER A 175 -19.82 -40.79 -17.46
C SER A 175 -18.94 -41.42 -16.38
N GLY A 176 -18.92 -40.76 -15.24
CA GLY A 176 -18.57 -41.36 -13.96
C GLY A 176 -19.03 -40.41 -12.82
N GLY A 177 -20.21 -40.67 -12.32
CA GLY A 177 -20.72 -39.97 -11.13
C GLY A 177 -19.93 -40.37 -9.91
N ASN A 178 -19.67 -39.40 -9.07
CA ASN A 178 -19.42 -39.67 -7.66
C ASN A 178 -20.02 -38.57 -6.78
N SER A 179 -21.01 -38.95 -6.04
CA SER A 179 -21.77 -38.20 -5.07
C SER A 179 -20.88 -37.81 -3.88
N ALA A 180 -20.86 -36.54 -3.53
CA ALA A 180 -20.30 -36.04 -2.28
C ALA A 180 -21.33 -36.25 -1.13
N PRO A 181 -20.91 -36.61 0.07
CA PRO A 181 -21.82 -36.74 1.21
C PRO A 181 -22.15 -35.38 1.81
N SER A 182 -23.43 -35.19 2.10
CA SER A 182 -24.04 -34.06 2.78
C SER A 182 -23.57 -33.94 4.24
N ALA A 183 -23.18 -32.72 4.63
CA ALA A 183 -22.91 -32.37 6.03
C ALA A 183 -24.23 -32.18 6.80
N PRO A 184 -24.28 -32.56 8.11
CA PRO A 184 -25.49 -32.42 8.92
C PRO A 184 -25.67 -30.95 9.41
N PRO A 185 -26.93 -30.54 9.73
CA PRO A 185 -27.24 -29.19 10.18
C PRO A 185 -26.77 -28.97 11.63
N ARG A 186 -26.24 -27.76 11.92
CA ARG A 186 -25.93 -27.32 13.29
C ARG A 186 -27.22 -26.92 14.01
N GLU A 187 -27.45 -27.54 15.13
CA GLU A 187 -28.50 -27.17 16.08
C GLU A 187 -28.27 -25.78 16.66
N ILE A 188 -29.32 -24.99 16.64
CA ILE A 188 -29.44 -23.70 17.35
C ILE A 188 -29.84 -24.05 18.77
N ILE A 189 -29.00 -23.76 19.74
CA ILE A 189 -29.37 -23.81 21.17
C ILE A 189 -29.79 -22.39 21.57
N THR A 190 -31.02 -22.30 22.00
CA THR A 190 -31.67 -21.15 22.65
C THR A 190 -30.95 -20.73 23.93
#